data_7c85139c82cc835bde58e923addc2207
#
_entry.id   7c85139c82cc835bde58e923addc2207
#
_cell.length_a   1.000
_cell.length_b   1.000
_cell.length_c   1.000
_cell.angle_alpha   90.00
_cell.angle_beta   90.00
_cell.angle_gamma   90.00
#
_symmetry.space_group_name_H-M   'P 1'
#
loop_
_entity.id
_entity.type
_entity.pdbx_description
1 polymer ?
#
loop_
_entity_poly.entity_id
_entity_poly.type
_entity_poly.pdbx_seq_one_letter_code
_entity_poly.pdbx_strand_id
1 'polypeptide(L)'
;MDEHLASNRALWDEWAEINARSAFYDLENFKRGGVRIRDYEIEEVGPVRGKTLLHLQCHFGIDSLSWARLGAKVTGVDFSERAIQLATAVGAELGLDASFIRSDVYELPTHLDGDFDVVYTSRGALCWLPRIGPWAEVVAHFVRPGGCFYVTEAHPILWAYEDDFTLKFPYWEHEQPVAIDVRGSYADPDAEVRTKKEYSWNHGLGEIVTALAQAGLRIEFLHEWPFVDWEVPFLEKRDAWWRMPGQLDGTMPLMYSLKATNPA
;
A
#
# COMPACT_ATOMS: atom_id res chain seq x y z
N MET A 1 20.59 8.08 5.68
CA MET A 1 19.22 8.10 5.10
C MET A 1 19.21 9.11 3.98
N ASP A 2 18.74 8.72 2.80
CA ASP A 2 18.55 9.61 1.67
C ASP A 2 17.64 10.78 2.07
N GLU A 3 17.95 12.01 1.62
CA GLU A 3 17.18 13.21 1.95
C GLU A 3 15.74 13.15 1.44
N HIS A 4 15.49 12.47 0.31
CA HIS A 4 14.15 12.25 -0.23
C HIS A 4 13.30 11.35 0.69
N LEU A 5 13.86 10.24 1.15
CA LEU A 5 13.20 9.35 2.11
C LEU A 5 12.98 10.03 3.48
N ALA A 6 13.90 10.89 3.90
CA ALA A 6 13.73 11.68 5.13
C ALA A 6 12.55 12.68 5.00
N SER A 7 12.42 13.35 3.84
CA SER A 7 11.28 14.23 3.54
C SER A 7 9.97 13.46 3.51
N ASN A 8 9.92 12.34 2.80
CA ASN A 8 8.73 11.47 2.73
C ASN A 8 8.31 11.00 4.13
N ARG A 9 9.27 10.58 4.97
CA ARG A 9 8.94 10.16 6.34
C ARG A 9 8.35 11.29 7.17
N ALA A 10 8.91 12.50 7.07
CA ALA A 10 8.36 13.67 7.77
C ALA A 10 6.93 13.99 7.31
N LEU A 11 6.68 13.88 6.00
CA LEU A 11 5.36 14.06 5.42
C LEU A 11 4.37 13.00 5.90
N TRP A 12 4.76 11.72 5.91
CA TRP A 12 3.91 10.63 6.38
C TRP A 12 3.63 10.69 7.89
N ASP A 13 4.55 11.24 8.70
CA ASP A 13 4.27 11.54 10.11
C ASP A 13 3.18 12.62 10.27
N GLU A 14 3.16 13.64 9.40
CA GLU A 14 2.10 14.66 9.38
C GLU A 14 0.78 14.07 8.84
N TRP A 15 0.83 13.35 7.74
CA TRP A 15 -0.34 12.73 7.10
C TRP A 15 -1.01 11.66 7.98
N ALA A 16 -0.26 10.93 8.79
CA ALA A 16 -0.85 9.92 9.67
C ALA A 16 -1.95 10.50 10.57
N GLU A 17 -1.73 11.69 11.14
CA GLU A 17 -2.72 12.36 11.97
C GLU A 17 -3.89 12.95 11.18
N ILE A 18 -3.59 13.57 10.05
CA ILE A 18 -4.60 14.15 9.16
C ILE A 18 -5.52 13.03 8.66
N ASN A 19 -4.93 11.96 8.14
CA ASN A 19 -5.64 10.83 7.55
C ASN A 19 -6.51 10.11 8.58
N ALA A 20 -6.01 9.92 9.80
CA ALA A 20 -6.78 9.28 10.87
C ALA A 20 -8.05 10.06 11.27
N ARG A 21 -8.09 11.37 11.01
CA ARG A 21 -9.26 12.24 11.30
C ARG A 21 -10.14 12.47 10.06
N SER A 22 -9.70 12.06 8.90
CA SER A 22 -10.37 12.33 7.63
C SER A 22 -11.64 11.49 7.46
N ALA A 23 -12.59 12.04 6.71
CA ALA A 23 -13.78 11.31 6.28
C ALA A 23 -13.43 10.17 5.30
N PHE A 24 -12.30 10.28 4.59
CA PHE A 24 -11.81 9.26 3.67
C PHE A 24 -11.55 7.93 4.41
N TYR A 25 -10.90 7.97 5.57
CA TYR A 25 -10.60 6.78 6.35
C TYR A 25 -11.73 6.36 7.27
N ASP A 26 -12.60 7.28 7.69
CA ASP A 26 -13.77 7.04 8.58
C ASP A 26 -13.44 6.09 9.74
N LEU A 27 -12.42 6.47 10.52
CA LEU A 27 -11.91 5.66 11.63
C LEU A 27 -13.00 5.31 12.65
N GLU A 28 -13.98 6.18 12.86
CA GLU A 28 -15.09 5.93 13.78
C GLU A 28 -16.00 4.80 13.28
N ASN A 29 -16.29 4.71 11.98
CA ASN A 29 -17.01 3.58 11.41
C ASN A 29 -16.19 2.29 11.50
N PHE A 30 -14.88 2.38 11.24
CA PHE A 30 -13.98 1.26 11.44
C PHE A 30 -14.03 0.75 12.89
N LYS A 31 -13.97 1.62 13.90
CA LYS A 31 -14.08 1.25 15.32
C LYS A 31 -15.40 0.54 15.65
N ARG A 32 -16.50 0.90 15.02
CA ARG A 32 -17.81 0.26 15.19
C ARG A 32 -17.94 -1.12 14.51
N GLY A 33 -16.90 -1.64 13.90
CA GLY A 33 -16.88 -2.98 13.28
C GLY A 33 -16.68 -2.98 11.76
N GLY A 34 -16.46 -1.84 11.15
CA GLY A 34 -16.16 -1.74 9.72
C GLY A 34 -14.88 -2.49 9.32
N VAL A 35 -14.77 -2.83 8.04
CA VAL A 35 -13.59 -3.42 7.39
C VAL A 35 -13.22 -2.54 6.20
N ARG A 36 -11.93 -2.28 6.02
CA ARG A 36 -11.45 -1.39 4.94
C ARG A 36 -10.92 -2.14 3.71
N ILE A 37 -10.50 -3.38 3.89
CA ILE A 37 -10.12 -4.25 2.76
C ILE A 37 -11.34 -4.59 1.92
N ARG A 38 -11.15 -4.76 0.62
CA ARG A 38 -12.23 -5.00 -0.34
C ARG A 38 -12.54 -6.48 -0.46
N ASP A 39 -13.75 -6.81 -0.89
CA ASP A 39 -14.20 -8.20 -1.04
C ASP A 39 -13.29 -8.99 -1.98
N TYR A 40 -12.83 -8.39 -3.09
CA TYR A 40 -11.91 -9.07 -4.01
C TYR A 40 -10.55 -9.39 -3.35
N GLU A 41 -10.05 -8.56 -2.44
CA GLU A 41 -8.82 -8.85 -1.70
C GLU A 41 -9.01 -10.04 -0.76
N ILE A 42 -10.16 -10.08 -0.07
CA ILE A 42 -10.52 -11.20 0.81
C ILE A 42 -10.62 -12.52 0.03
N GLU A 43 -11.26 -12.47 -1.15
CA GLU A 43 -11.40 -13.63 -2.03
C GLU A 43 -10.05 -14.12 -2.58
N GLU A 44 -9.21 -13.19 -3.05
CA GLU A 44 -7.93 -13.51 -3.68
C GLU A 44 -6.87 -13.98 -2.67
N VAL A 45 -6.78 -13.35 -1.49
CA VAL A 45 -5.92 -13.80 -0.39
C VAL A 45 -6.40 -15.13 0.16
N GLY A 46 -7.71 -15.28 0.29
CA GLY A 46 -8.35 -16.46 0.86
C GLY A 46 -8.42 -16.44 2.40
N PRO A 47 -8.79 -17.55 3.04
CA PRO A 47 -8.98 -17.61 4.49
C PRO A 47 -7.72 -17.30 5.29
N VAL A 48 -7.80 -16.32 6.21
CA VAL A 48 -6.68 -15.88 7.05
C VAL A 48 -6.81 -16.24 8.53
N ARG A 49 -7.95 -16.80 8.94
CA ARG A 49 -8.18 -17.14 10.36
C ARG A 49 -7.10 -18.05 10.92
N GLY A 50 -6.42 -17.57 11.96
CA GLY A 50 -5.32 -18.26 12.63
C GLY A 50 -3.97 -18.21 11.90
N LYS A 51 -3.91 -17.61 10.71
CA LYS A 51 -2.66 -17.40 9.96
C LYS A 51 -1.91 -16.18 10.45
N THR A 52 -0.59 -16.21 10.30
CA THR A 52 0.28 -15.04 10.44
C THR A 52 0.26 -14.19 9.18
N LEU A 53 0.13 -12.87 9.34
CA LEU A 53 0.11 -11.93 8.23
C LEU A 53 1.05 -10.76 8.53
N LEU A 54 2.00 -10.51 7.61
CA LEU A 54 2.86 -9.34 7.61
C LEU A 54 2.33 -8.31 6.62
N HIS A 55 2.00 -7.10 7.09
CA HIS A 55 1.60 -5.99 6.23
C HIS A 55 2.75 -4.99 6.10
N LEU A 56 3.37 -4.94 4.94
CA LEU A 56 4.44 -4.00 4.61
C LEU A 56 3.86 -2.63 4.24
N GLN A 57 4.47 -1.55 4.78
CA GLN A 57 4.05 -0.16 4.53
C GLN A 57 2.58 0.08 4.94
N CYS A 58 2.27 -0.30 6.19
CA CYS A 58 0.89 -0.42 6.68
C CYS A 58 0.22 0.90 7.08
N HIS A 59 0.91 2.06 6.95
CA HIS A 59 0.42 3.35 7.41
C HIS A 59 -0.06 3.29 8.87
N PHE A 60 -1.18 3.93 9.24
CA PHE A 60 -1.74 3.81 10.60
C PHE A 60 -2.59 2.53 10.81
N GLY A 61 -2.38 1.51 10.01
CA GLY A 61 -2.74 0.12 10.29
C GLY A 61 -4.21 -0.27 10.08
N ILE A 62 -5.05 0.54 9.44
CA ILE A 62 -6.48 0.25 9.36
C ILE A 62 -6.79 -1.00 8.50
N ASP A 63 -6.00 -1.24 7.44
CA ASP A 63 -6.09 -2.46 6.64
C ASP A 63 -5.52 -3.66 7.40
N SER A 64 -4.41 -3.48 8.12
CA SER A 64 -3.85 -4.49 9.04
C SER A 64 -4.87 -4.94 10.07
N LEU A 65 -5.53 -3.99 10.73
CA LEU A 65 -6.57 -4.25 11.73
C LEU A 65 -7.83 -4.87 11.11
N SER A 66 -8.09 -4.61 9.82
CA SER A 66 -9.15 -5.30 9.07
C SER A 66 -8.84 -6.79 8.92
N TRP A 67 -7.60 -7.14 8.56
CA TRP A 67 -7.16 -8.54 8.51
C TRP A 67 -7.21 -9.21 9.90
N ALA A 68 -6.83 -8.49 10.96
CA ALA A 68 -6.94 -9.00 12.32
C ALA A 68 -8.40 -9.29 12.71
N ARG A 69 -9.39 -8.45 12.29
CA ARG A 69 -10.82 -8.74 12.47
C ARG A 69 -11.28 -10.01 11.76
N LEU A 70 -10.68 -10.34 10.63
CA LEU A 70 -10.95 -11.60 9.93
C LEU A 70 -10.25 -12.80 10.57
N GLY A 71 -9.49 -12.57 11.64
CA GLY A 71 -8.88 -13.60 12.47
C GLY A 71 -7.42 -13.92 12.14
N ALA A 72 -6.73 -13.09 11.37
CA ALA A 72 -5.29 -13.17 11.20
C ALA A 72 -4.56 -12.68 12.47
N LYS A 73 -3.33 -13.20 12.69
CA LYS A 73 -2.36 -12.64 13.62
C LYS A 73 -1.46 -11.69 12.82
N VAL A 74 -1.63 -10.39 13.02
CA VAL A 74 -1.05 -9.39 12.12
C VAL A 74 0.19 -8.74 12.73
N THR A 75 1.24 -8.59 11.91
CA THR A 75 2.35 -7.68 12.14
C THR A 75 2.33 -6.62 11.05
N GLY A 76 2.14 -5.36 11.43
CA GLY A 76 2.19 -4.21 10.51
C GLY A 76 3.53 -3.49 10.61
N VAL A 77 4.06 -3.02 9.49
CA VAL A 77 5.34 -2.31 9.44
C VAL A 77 5.18 -1.02 8.66
N ASP A 78 5.69 0.07 9.21
CA ASP A 78 5.75 1.36 8.54
C ASP A 78 6.98 2.16 9.03
N PHE A 79 7.49 3.05 8.19
CA PHE A 79 8.63 3.90 8.55
C PHE A 79 8.22 5.13 9.38
N SER A 80 6.93 5.54 9.31
CA SER A 80 6.37 6.64 10.07
C SER A 80 6.16 6.24 11.54
N GLU A 81 6.82 6.94 12.43
CA GLU A 81 6.65 6.72 13.87
C GLU A 81 5.23 7.04 14.32
N ARG A 82 4.66 8.12 13.76
CA ARG A 82 3.31 8.55 14.11
C ARG A 82 2.25 7.59 13.65
N ALA A 83 2.40 7.03 12.44
CA ALA A 83 1.50 6.01 11.92
C ALA A 83 1.49 4.76 12.83
N ILE A 84 2.67 4.28 13.22
CA ILE A 84 2.80 3.11 14.11
C ILE A 84 2.21 3.37 15.50
N GLN A 85 2.38 4.55 16.07
CA GLN A 85 1.76 4.93 17.34
C GLN A 85 0.23 4.88 17.27
N LEU A 86 -0.36 5.42 16.20
CA LEU A 86 -1.79 5.40 15.95
C LEU A 86 -2.31 3.98 15.73
N ALA A 87 -1.64 3.19 14.88
CA ALA A 87 -2.00 1.79 14.63
C ALA A 87 -2.01 0.96 15.92
N THR A 88 -0.97 1.13 16.75
CA THR A 88 -0.85 0.43 18.04
C THR A 88 -1.98 0.84 18.99
N ALA A 89 -2.29 2.14 19.08
CA ALA A 89 -3.34 2.64 19.96
C ALA A 89 -4.71 2.12 19.53
N VAL A 90 -5.03 2.15 18.23
CA VAL A 90 -6.32 1.65 17.71
C VAL A 90 -6.42 0.13 17.86
N GLY A 91 -5.35 -0.62 17.59
CA GLY A 91 -5.32 -2.07 17.79
C GLY A 91 -5.59 -2.47 19.25
N ALA A 92 -4.95 -1.78 20.20
CA ALA A 92 -5.13 -1.99 21.62
C ALA A 92 -6.55 -1.62 22.09
N GLU A 93 -7.09 -0.48 21.65
CA GLU A 93 -8.46 -0.04 21.94
C GLU A 93 -9.50 -1.07 21.52
N LEU A 94 -9.26 -1.73 20.37
CA LEU A 94 -10.20 -2.69 19.80
C LEU A 94 -9.93 -4.15 20.22
N GLY A 95 -8.86 -4.41 20.97
CA GLY A 95 -8.47 -5.76 21.41
C GLY A 95 -8.17 -6.72 20.26
N LEU A 96 -7.63 -6.20 19.14
CA LEU A 96 -7.29 -6.99 17.96
C LEU A 96 -5.89 -7.61 18.07
N ASP A 97 -5.73 -8.82 17.51
CA ASP A 97 -4.43 -9.54 17.49
C ASP A 97 -3.51 -8.94 16.42
N ALA A 98 -2.96 -7.78 16.74
CA ALA A 98 -2.08 -7.03 15.84
C ALA A 98 -0.94 -6.37 16.63
N SER A 99 0.26 -6.44 16.06
CA SER A 99 1.46 -5.74 16.52
C SER A 99 2.01 -4.84 15.41
N PHE A 100 2.70 -3.77 15.79
CA PHE A 100 3.20 -2.80 14.83
C PHE A 100 4.66 -2.45 15.11
N ILE A 101 5.47 -2.41 14.04
CA ILE A 101 6.92 -2.19 14.09
C ILE A 101 7.25 -0.98 13.23
N ARG A 102 7.99 -0.02 13.80
CA ARG A 102 8.57 1.06 13.03
C ARG A 102 9.86 0.60 12.36
N SER A 103 9.85 0.49 11.04
CA SER A 103 11.05 0.16 10.25
C SER A 103 10.92 0.71 8.84
N ASP A 104 12.04 1.10 8.25
CA ASP A 104 12.15 1.13 6.79
C ASP A 104 11.99 -0.30 6.25
N VAL A 105 11.27 -0.45 5.14
CA VAL A 105 10.99 -1.78 4.58
C VAL A 105 12.28 -2.51 4.20
N TYR A 106 13.27 -1.82 3.69
CA TYR A 106 14.56 -2.43 3.29
C TYR A 106 15.40 -2.89 4.50
N GLU A 107 15.22 -2.25 5.66
CA GLU A 107 15.93 -2.61 6.89
C GLU A 107 15.18 -3.68 7.71
N LEU A 108 13.94 -3.99 7.34
CA LEU A 108 13.07 -4.87 8.11
C LEU A 108 13.69 -6.23 8.44
N PRO A 109 14.45 -6.92 7.53
CA PRO A 109 15.08 -8.20 7.88
C PRO A 109 16.11 -8.13 9.01
N THR A 110 16.53 -6.93 9.42
CA THR A 110 17.41 -6.74 10.59
C THR A 110 16.65 -6.47 11.89
N HIS A 111 15.33 -6.26 11.82
CA HIS A 111 14.47 -5.89 12.95
C HIS A 111 13.37 -6.89 13.24
N LEU A 112 13.11 -7.79 12.33
CA LEU A 112 12.05 -8.80 12.45
C LEU A 112 12.58 -10.15 11.98
N ASP A 113 12.46 -11.14 12.85
CA ASP A 113 12.77 -12.54 12.55
C ASP A 113 11.50 -13.32 12.17
N GLY A 114 11.70 -14.43 11.49
CA GLY A 114 10.63 -15.38 11.15
C GLY A 114 10.02 -15.15 9.77
N ASP A 115 8.99 -15.95 9.49
CA ASP A 115 8.26 -15.95 8.22
C ASP A 115 6.75 -15.98 8.46
N PHE A 116 5.99 -15.69 7.42
CA PHE A 116 4.55 -15.47 7.52
C PHE A 116 3.78 -16.32 6.50
N ASP A 117 2.57 -16.71 6.89
CA ASP A 117 1.62 -17.38 5.98
C ASP A 117 1.23 -16.47 4.80
N VAL A 118 1.09 -15.17 5.08
CA VAL A 118 0.73 -14.13 4.13
C VAL A 118 1.62 -12.91 4.33
N VAL A 119 2.27 -12.44 3.28
CA VAL A 119 2.87 -11.09 3.22
C VAL A 119 1.96 -10.24 2.32
N TYR A 120 1.60 -9.06 2.79
CA TYR A 120 0.58 -8.21 2.16
C TYR A 120 1.10 -6.79 1.98
N THR A 121 0.77 -6.16 0.85
CA THR A 121 0.99 -4.74 0.59
C THR A 121 -0.29 -4.15 0.01
N SER A 122 -0.73 -3.01 0.56
CA SER A 122 -1.93 -2.32 0.10
C SER A 122 -1.61 -1.11 -0.79
N ARG A 123 -2.65 -0.47 -1.23
CA ARG A 123 -2.70 0.56 -2.29
C ARG A 123 -1.86 1.80 -1.99
N GLY A 124 -1.16 2.30 -3.02
CA GLY A 124 -0.37 3.53 -2.95
C GLY A 124 0.93 3.39 -2.17
N ALA A 125 1.49 2.18 -2.07
CA ALA A 125 2.70 1.90 -1.31
C ALA A 125 3.97 1.87 -2.17
N LEU A 126 3.90 1.29 -3.37
CA LEU A 126 5.10 1.04 -4.17
C LEU A 126 5.73 2.31 -4.75
N CYS A 127 4.93 3.34 -5.01
CA CYS A 127 5.43 4.62 -5.51
C CYS A 127 6.33 5.39 -4.51
N TRP A 128 6.38 4.98 -3.25
CA TRP A 128 7.25 5.54 -2.23
C TRP A 128 8.61 4.86 -2.12
N LEU A 129 8.82 3.81 -2.91
CA LEU A 129 10.03 3.01 -2.89
C LEU A 129 11.00 3.43 -3.99
N PRO A 130 12.27 3.75 -3.68
CA PRO A 130 13.25 4.08 -4.73
C PRO A 130 13.64 2.88 -5.59
N ARG A 131 13.51 1.65 -5.10
CA ARG A 131 13.99 0.45 -5.81
C ARG A 131 13.09 -0.75 -5.55
N ILE A 132 12.52 -1.31 -6.62
CA ILE A 132 11.60 -2.45 -6.51
C ILE A 132 12.30 -3.79 -6.29
N GLY A 133 13.52 -3.99 -6.80
CA GLY A 133 14.25 -5.24 -6.64
C GLY A 133 14.54 -5.59 -5.18
N PRO A 134 15.21 -4.75 -4.39
CA PRO A 134 15.44 -4.99 -2.97
C PRO A 134 14.15 -5.15 -2.16
N TRP A 135 13.07 -4.44 -2.50
CA TRP A 135 11.77 -4.66 -1.88
C TRP A 135 11.23 -6.07 -2.14
N ALA A 136 11.35 -6.57 -3.37
CA ALA A 136 10.93 -7.93 -3.69
C ALA A 136 11.74 -9.00 -2.93
N GLU A 137 13.03 -8.75 -2.68
CA GLU A 137 13.88 -9.60 -1.82
C GLU A 137 13.36 -9.62 -0.37
N VAL A 138 12.95 -8.47 0.17
CA VAL A 138 12.32 -8.39 1.50
C VAL A 138 11.00 -9.17 1.53
N VAL A 139 10.16 -9.00 0.53
CA VAL A 139 8.91 -9.78 0.40
C VAL A 139 9.20 -11.27 0.43
N ALA A 140 10.11 -11.75 -0.42
CA ALA A 140 10.45 -13.18 -0.51
C ALA A 140 11.07 -13.72 0.80
N HIS A 141 11.85 -12.90 1.50
CA HIS A 141 12.44 -13.25 2.80
C HIS A 141 11.37 -13.61 3.84
N PHE A 142 10.26 -12.87 3.85
CA PHE A 142 9.21 -13.06 4.86
C PHE A 142 8.08 -14.01 4.46
N VAL A 143 7.97 -14.41 3.20
CA VAL A 143 6.98 -15.42 2.79
C VAL A 143 7.51 -16.80 3.12
N ARG A 144 6.86 -17.52 4.07
CA ARG A 144 7.27 -18.89 4.40
C ARG A 144 7.15 -19.84 3.20
N PRO A 145 7.88 -20.96 3.18
CA PRO A 145 7.62 -22.03 2.18
C PRO A 145 6.14 -22.42 2.16
N GLY A 146 5.51 -22.40 1.00
CA GLY A 146 4.07 -22.64 0.81
C GLY A 146 3.16 -21.48 1.27
N GLY A 147 3.71 -20.38 1.73
CA GLY A 147 3.00 -19.12 1.99
C GLY A 147 2.80 -18.29 0.72
N CYS A 148 2.12 -17.16 0.84
CA CYS A 148 1.88 -16.27 -0.30
C CYS A 148 2.18 -14.81 0.01
N PHE A 149 2.58 -14.09 -1.03
CA PHE A 149 2.57 -12.64 -1.14
C PHE A 149 1.32 -12.21 -1.90
N TYR A 150 0.71 -11.13 -1.46
CA TYR A 150 -0.39 -10.48 -2.16
C TYR A 150 -0.22 -8.96 -2.13
N VAL A 151 -0.42 -8.34 -3.27
CA VAL A 151 -0.45 -6.88 -3.41
C VAL A 151 -1.67 -6.46 -4.22
N THR A 152 -2.30 -5.38 -3.79
CA THR A 152 -3.24 -4.59 -4.60
C THR A 152 -2.73 -3.16 -4.65
N GLU A 153 -2.63 -2.59 -5.86
CA GLU A 153 -1.95 -1.31 -6.06
C GLU A 153 -2.57 -0.53 -7.23
N ALA A 154 -2.36 0.79 -7.24
CA ALA A 154 -2.59 1.58 -8.43
C ALA A 154 -1.79 1.03 -9.60
N HIS A 155 -2.40 0.93 -10.78
CA HIS A 155 -1.65 0.54 -11.95
C HIS A 155 -0.59 1.60 -12.28
N PRO A 156 0.67 1.23 -12.58
CA PRO A 156 1.76 2.20 -12.82
C PRO A 156 1.45 3.23 -13.91
N ILE A 157 0.58 2.88 -14.86
CA ILE A 157 0.16 3.82 -15.89
C ILE A 157 -0.63 5.00 -15.32
N LEU A 158 -1.34 4.82 -14.20
CA LEU A 158 -2.07 5.90 -13.55
C LEU A 158 -1.13 6.98 -13.04
N TRP A 159 0.00 6.59 -12.47
CA TRP A 159 1.04 7.50 -11.97
C TRP A 159 1.84 8.20 -13.09
N ALA A 160 1.68 7.80 -14.34
CA ALA A 160 2.31 8.48 -15.47
C ALA A 160 1.56 9.74 -15.90
N TYR A 161 0.31 9.94 -15.44
CA TYR A 161 -0.52 11.09 -15.77
C TYR A 161 -0.57 12.13 -14.67
N GLU A 162 -0.71 13.40 -15.05
CA GLU A 162 -1.14 14.48 -14.17
C GLU A 162 -2.66 14.48 -13.97
N ASP A 163 -3.11 15.31 -13.03
CA ASP A 163 -4.54 15.48 -12.70
C ASP A 163 -5.42 15.92 -13.87
N ASP A 164 -4.83 16.51 -14.90
CA ASP A 164 -5.52 16.91 -16.14
C ASP A 164 -5.49 15.84 -17.24
N PHE A 165 -5.07 14.62 -16.90
CA PHE A 165 -4.89 13.49 -17.82
C PHE A 165 -3.80 13.73 -18.87
N THR A 166 -2.81 14.57 -18.58
CA THR A 166 -1.63 14.75 -19.43
C THR A 166 -0.53 13.73 -19.05
N LEU A 167 -0.06 12.95 -20.01
CA LEU A 167 1.08 12.03 -19.82
C LEU A 167 2.35 12.85 -19.59
N LYS A 168 2.96 12.73 -18.40
CA LYS A 168 4.08 13.58 -18.00
C LYS A 168 5.18 12.83 -17.26
N PHE A 169 4.80 11.90 -16.40
CA PHE A 169 5.75 11.24 -15.51
C PHE A 169 6.25 9.93 -16.10
N PRO A 170 7.46 9.48 -15.72
CA PRO A 170 7.99 8.21 -16.23
C PRO A 170 7.17 7.01 -15.73
N TYR A 171 7.05 6.01 -16.58
CA TYR A 171 6.38 4.76 -16.28
C TYR A 171 7.30 3.73 -15.61
N TRP A 172 8.60 3.75 -15.95
CA TRP A 172 9.60 2.81 -15.45
C TRP A 172 10.38 3.37 -14.27
N GLU A 173 10.99 2.47 -13.48
CA GLU A 173 11.92 2.85 -12.41
C GLU A 173 13.06 3.72 -12.97
N HIS A 174 13.40 4.77 -12.27
CA HIS A 174 14.53 5.64 -12.58
C HIS A 174 15.19 6.13 -11.29
N GLU A 175 16.47 6.51 -11.43
CA GLU A 175 17.32 6.84 -10.28
C GLU A 175 16.82 8.05 -9.48
N GLN A 176 16.35 9.09 -10.17
CA GLN A 176 15.90 10.32 -9.54
C GLN A 176 14.38 10.30 -9.34
N PRO A 177 13.87 10.63 -8.12
CA PRO A 177 12.44 10.67 -7.89
C PRO A 177 11.75 11.81 -8.64
N VAL A 178 10.47 11.65 -8.89
CA VAL A 178 9.57 12.76 -9.23
C VAL A 178 9.32 13.56 -7.95
N ALA A 179 9.62 14.85 -7.97
CA ALA A 179 9.33 15.76 -6.87
C ALA A 179 8.00 16.47 -7.12
N ILE A 180 7.06 16.34 -6.20
CA ILE A 180 5.73 16.93 -6.29
C ILE A 180 5.51 17.90 -5.13
N ASP A 181 4.91 19.07 -5.41
CA ASP A 181 4.57 20.04 -4.37
C ASP A 181 3.32 19.60 -3.61
N VAL A 182 3.43 19.55 -2.29
CA VAL A 182 2.37 19.08 -1.39
C VAL A 182 1.52 20.24 -0.89
N ARG A 183 0.18 20.07 -0.96
CA ARG A 183 -0.83 21.04 -0.49
C ARG A 183 -1.90 20.35 0.37
N GLY A 184 -1.51 19.70 1.44
CA GLY A 184 -2.45 18.93 2.25
C GLY A 184 -2.17 17.44 2.19
N SER A 185 -3.19 16.62 2.41
CA SER A 185 -3.13 15.17 2.25
C SER A 185 -4.12 14.72 1.16
N TYR A 186 -3.85 13.61 0.52
CA TYR A 186 -4.82 12.98 -0.40
C TYR A 186 -6.16 12.64 0.28
N ALA A 187 -6.18 12.51 1.61
CA ALA A 187 -7.39 12.26 2.39
C ALA A 187 -8.07 13.53 2.92
N ASP A 188 -7.35 14.66 2.92
CA ASP A 188 -7.83 15.99 3.29
C ASP A 188 -6.95 17.05 2.58
N PRO A 189 -7.34 17.47 1.36
CA PRO A 189 -6.55 18.42 0.56
C PRO A 189 -6.43 19.82 1.18
N ASP A 190 -7.34 20.19 2.09
CA ASP A 190 -7.36 21.50 2.74
C ASP A 190 -6.54 21.53 4.04
N ALA A 191 -6.02 20.40 4.49
CA ALA A 191 -5.21 20.31 5.70
C ALA A 191 -3.88 21.06 5.55
N GLU A 192 -3.45 21.73 6.60
CA GLU A 192 -2.14 22.36 6.64
C GLU A 192 -1.03 21.32 6.87
N VAL A 193 -0.03 21.32 5.99
CA VAL A 193 1.19 20.51 6.10
C VAL A 193 2.43 21.40 6.08
N ARG A 194 3.44 21.05 6.85
CA ARG A 194 4.73 21.74 6.92
C ARG A 194 5.68 21.28 5.83
N THR A 195 5.71 19.99 5.60
CA THR A 195 6.51 19.37 4.53
C THR A 195 5.89 19.71 3.18
N LYS A 196 6.68 20.34 2.30
CA LYS A 196 6.18 20.94 1.06
C LYS A 196 6.47 20.12 -0.19
N LYS A 197 7.22 19.05 -0.07
CA LYS A 197 7.56 18.17 -1.18
C LYS A 197 7.44 16.71 -0.78
N GLU A 198 6.84 15.93 -1.67
CA GLU A 198 6.93 14.49 -1.71
C GLU A 198 7.84 14.05 -2.85
N TYR A 199 8.37 12.87 -2.72
CA TYR A 199 9.24 12.25 -3.70
C TYR A 199 8.72 10.86 -4.02
N SER A 200 8.43 10.60 -5.29
CA SER A 200 7.87 9.33 -5.73
C SER A 200 8.66 8.71 -6.87
N TRP A 201 8.59 7.39 -6.95
CA TRP A 201 9.17 6.58 -8.01
C TRP A 201 8.07 5.75 -8.63
N ASN A 202 8.02 5.67 -9.95
CA ASN A 202 7.13 4.73 -10.60
C ASN A 202 7.88 3.44 -10.91
N HIS A 203 7.16 2.32 -10.88
CA HIS A 203 7.70 0.99 -11.20
C HIS A 203 6.78 0.33 -12.20
N GLY A 204 7.27 0.09 -13.41
CA GLY A 204 6.48 -0.58 -14.44
C GLY A 204 6.01 -1.96 -13.99
N LEU A 205 4.81 -2.36 -14.40
CA LEU A 205 4.23 -3.64 -14.00
C LEU A 205 5.14 -4.83 -14.32
N GLY A 206 5.81 -4.79 -15.48
CA GLY A 206 6.81 -5.80 -15.86
C GLY A 206 8.03 -5.84 -14.92
N GLU A 207 8.45 -4.68 -14.36
CA GLU A 207 9.55 -4.60 -13.38
C GLU A 207 9.14 -5.24 -12.06
N ILE A 208 7.94 -4.96 -11.57
CA ILE A 208 7.39 -5.53 -10.33
C ILE A 208 7.29 -7.06 -10.44
N VAL A 209 6.67 -7.56 -11.51
CA VAL A 209 6.54 -9.01 -11.76
C VAL A 209 7.90 -9.69 -11.86
N THR A 210 8.83 -9.06 -12.59
CA THR A 210 10.19 -9.60 -12.77
C THR A 210 10.96 -9.63 -11.46
N ALA A 211 10.88 -8.57 -10.65
CA ALA A 211 11.57 -8.49 -9.35
C ALA A 211 11.07 -9.59 -8.38
N LEU A 212 9.76 -9.80 -8.29
CA LEU A 212 9.18 -10.88 -7.46
C LEU A 212 9.61 -12.27 -7.95
N ALA A 213 9.61 -12.50 -9.27
CA ALA A 213 10.05 -13.77 -9.84
C ALA A 213 11.55 -14.01 -9.63
N GLN A 214 12.39 -12.98 -9.78
CA GLN A 214 13.83 -13.06 -9.53
C GLN A 214 14.17 -13.29 -8.04
N ALA A 215 13.32 -12.79 -7.14
CA ALA A 215 13.42 -13.07 -5.71
C ALA A 215 12.99 -14.50 -5.33
N GLY A 216 12.57 -15.33 -6.30
CA GLY A 216 12.24 -16.74 -6.11
C GLY A 216 10.75 -17.03 -5.89
N LEU A 217 9.88 -16.02 -5.99
CA LEU A 217 8.44 -16.21 -5.86
C LEU A 217 7.83 -16.66 -7.20
N ARG A 218 6.87 -17.57 -7.13
CA ARG A 218 6.06 -18.00 -8.28
C ARG A 218 4.80 -17.17 -8.38
N ILE A 219 4.65 -16.43 -9.48
CA ILE A 219 3.44 -15.66 -9.75
C ILE A 219 2.28 -16.62 -10.02
N GLU A 220 1.20 -16.49 -9.25
CA GLU A 220 -0.03 -17.28 -9.41
C GLU A 220 -1.00 -16.59 -10.37
N PHE A 221 -1.18 -15.30 -10.19
CA PHE A 221 -1.96 -14.46 -11.09
C PHE A 221 -1.55 -13.00 -10.99
N LEU A 222 -1.94 -12.25 -12.02
CA LEU A 222 -1.96 -10.80 -12.10
C LEU A 222 -3.31 -10.42 -12.70
N HIS A 223 -4.13 -9.70 -11.95
CA HIS A 223 -5.39 -9.14 -12.42
C HIS A 223 -5.25 -7.63 -12.59
N GLU A 224 -5.81 -7.10 -13.65
CA GLU A 224 -5.89 -5.65 -13.89
C GLU A 224 -7.34 -5.20 -13.87
N TRP A 225 -7.58 -4.04 -13.28
CA TRP A 225 -8.92 -3.52 -13.04
C TRP A 225 -9.10 -2.14 -13.68
N PRO A 226 -10.24 -1.87 -14.36
CA PRO A 226 -10.54 -0.58 -14.97
C PRO A 226 -11.15 0.43 -13.97
N PHE A 227 -10.76 0.35 -12.70
CA PHE A 227 -11.28 1.20 -11.63
C PHE A 227 -10.24 1.40 -10.54
N VAL A 228 -10.46 2.46 -9.74
CA VAL A 228 -9.82 2.67 -8.43
C VAL A 228 -10.89 2.92 -7.36
N ASP A 229 -10.53 2.81 -6.09
CA ASP A 229 -11.42 3.02 -4.95
C ASP A 229 -11.21 4.37 -4.22
N TRP A 230 -10.46 5.26 -4.82
CA TRP A 230 -10.25 6.64 -4.38
C TRP A 230 -10.44 7.63 -5.52
N GLU A 231 -10.63 8.89 -5.16
CA GLU A 231 -10.80 9.99 -6.12
C GLU A 231 -9.50 10.28 -6.87
N VAL A 232 -9.62 10.37 -8.20
CA VAL A 232 -8.58 10.88 -9.09
C VAL A 232 -9.25 11.97 -9.96
N PRO A 233 -8.67 13.16 -10.12
CA PRO A 233 -9.35 14.31 -10.72
C PRO A 233 -9.94 14.11 -12.12
N PHE A 234 -9.33 13.27 -12.94
CA PHE A 234 -9.84 12.97 -14.30
C PHE A 234 -10.76 11.74 -14.37
N LEU A 235 -11.08 11.10 -13.23
CA LEU A 235 -11.99 9.96 -13.18
C LEU A 235 -13.40 10.39 -12.74
N GLU A 236 -14.40 9.59 -13.11
CA GLU A 236 -15.79 9.76 -12.71
C GLU A 236 -16.19 8.68 -11.70
N LYS A 237 -16.88 9.10 -10.64
CA LYS A 237 -17.42 8.15 -9.66
C LYS A 237 -18.63 7.44 -10.23
N ARG A 238 -18.61 6.09 -10.23
CA ARG A 238 -19.72 5.20 -10.58
C ARG A 238 -19.88 4.13 -9.51
N ASP A 239 -20.96 4.18 -8.80
CA ASP A 239 -21.21 3.33 -7.63
C ASP A 239 -20.11 3.49 -6.55
N ALA A 240 -19.40 2.42 -6.23
CA ALA A 240 -18.31 2.40 -5.25
C ALA A 240 -16.92 2.73 -5.86
N TRP A 241 -16.82 2.94 -7.18
CA TRP A 241 -15.56 2.98 -7.91
C TRP A 241 -15.38 4.26 -8.72
N TRP A 242 -14.13 4.65 -8.93
CA TRP A 242 -13.75 5.71 -9.84
C TRP A 242 -13.22 5.07 -11.13
N ARG A 243 -13.68 5.55 -12.28
CA ARG A 243 -13.45 4.94 -13.61
C ARG A 243 -13.18 6.03 -14.64
N MET A 244 -12.59 5.64 -15.78
CA MET A 244 -12.42 6.57 -16.89
C MET A 244 -13.78 7.11 -17.38
N PRO A 245 -13.86 8.40 -17.77
CA PRO A 245 -15.12 9.01 -18.17
C PRO A 245 -15.62 8.52 -19.54
N GLY A 246 -16.94 8.47 -19.68
CA GLY A 246 -17.63 8.26 -20.96
C GLY A 246 -17.16 7.04 -21.74
N GLN A 247 -16.72 7.23 -22.98
CA GLN A 247 -16.28 6.17 -23.89
C GLN A 247 -14.89 5.61 -23.55
N LEU A 248 -14.15 6.26 -22.64
CA LEU A 248 -12.85 5.78 -22.19
C LEU A 248 -12.96 4.72 -21.06
N ASP A 249 -14.16 4.47 -20.55
CA ASP A 249 -14.37 3.43 -19.53
C ASP A 249 -13.93 2.06 -20.06
N GLY A 250 -13.09 1.38 -19.26
CA GLY A 250 -12.53 0.07 -19.63
C GLY A 250 -11.43 0.10 -20.70
N THR A 251 -10.94 1.26 -21.11
CA THR A 251 -9.88 1.36 -22.15
C THR A 251 -8.47 1.21 -21.60
N MET A 252 -8.27 1.41 -20.29
CA MET A 252 -6.98 1.23 -19.63
C MET A 252 -7.14 0.66 -18.22
N PRO A 253 -6.13 -0.07 -17.72
CA PRO A 253 -6.13 -0.49 -16.33
C PRO A 253 -5.85 0.70 -15.41
N LEU A 254 -6.50 0.72 -14.25
CA LEU A 254 -6.34 1.76 -13.23
C LEU A 254 -5.79 1.19 -11.91
N MET A 255 -6.06 -0.09 -11.64
CA MET A 255 -5.51 -0.87 -10.54
C MET A 255 -5.05 -2.24 -11.01
N TYR A 256 -4.24 -2.89 -10.20
CA TYR A 256 -3.94 -4.31 -10.34
C TYR A 256 -3.89 -5.01 -8.98
N SER A 257 -4.08 -6.31 -9.00
CA SER A 257 -3.73 -7.20 -7.90
C SER A 257 -2.80 -8.31 -8.39
N LEU A 258 -1.86 -8.72 -7.54
CA LEU A 258 -0.94 -9.79 -7.86
C LEU A 258 -0.82 -10.72 -6.65
N LYS A 259 -0.85 -12.02 -6.92
CA LYS A 259 -0.53 -13.05 -5.93
C LYS A 259 0.66 -13.86 -6.40
N ALA A 260 1.60 -14.08 -5.48
CA ALA A 260 2.73 -14.94 -5.69
C ALA A 260 2.91 -15.89 -4.50
N THR A 261 3.50 -17.05 -4.71
CA THR A 261 3.76 -18.03 -3.65
C THR A 261 5.25 -18.33 -3.55
N ASN A 262 5.72 -18.62 -2.34
CA ASN A 262 7.04 -19.16 -2.13
C ASN A 262 6.96 -20.68 -2.37
N PRO A 263 7.60 -21.23 -3.42
CA PRO A 263 7.62 -22.67 -3.64
C PRO A 263 8.19 -23.40 -2.43
N ALA A 264 7.55 -24.49 -2.01
CA ALA A 264 8.00 -25.34 -0.91
C ALA A 264 9.25 -26.15 -1.29
#